data_bc304015d88bbce6e8c734e71d5e9c24
#
_entry.id   bc304015d88bbce6e8c734e71d5e9c24
#
_cell.length_a   1.000
_cell.length_b   1.000
_cell.length_c   1.000
_cell.angle_alpha   90.00
_cell.angle_beta   90.00
_cell.angle_gamma   90.00
#
_symmetry.space_group_name_H-M   'P 1'
#
loop_
_entity.id
_entity.type
_entity.pdbx_description
1 polymer ?
#
loop_
_entity_poly.entity_id
_entity_poly.type
_entity_poly.pdbx_seq_one_letter_code
_entity_poly.pdbx_strand_id
1 'polypeptide(L)'
;MKIIKEINGDAIVEATILFPIMIMVFAALVMLSIYLPVRAALQHATQYAATVIAVECSDTWLFFDENDMEYQWVVKDYRLYELYIALFSEVADVDTRSETIVREIESRGISSKAGTLSVDGYVVNKIIYKEIVVTATREIEIPLKLPIIGFPEAMSVTATSTAVVQNAEEVVRNIDLAVDFADFISEKFGLSSITEVFGAFSGKAASFLGW
;
A
#
# COMPACT_ATOMS: atom_id res chain seq x y z
N MET A 1 -59.21 4.55 -37.27
CA MET A 1 -59.18 4.56 -35.80
C MET A 1 -58.49 3.33 -35.22
N LYS A 2 -57.95 2.41 -36.02
CA LYS A 2 -57.22 1.22 -35.56
C LYS A 2 -55.69 1.44 -35.32
N ILE A 3 -55.10 2.36 -36.05
CA ILE A 3 -53.63 2.60 -36.06
C ILE A 3 -53.11 3.22 -34.72
N ILE A 4 -53.93 4.05 -34.07
CA ILE A 4 -53.52 4.73 -32.81
C ILE A 4 -53.44 3.75 -31.62
N LYS A 5 -54.16 2.62 -31.68
CA LYS A 5 -54.21 1.63 -30.60
C LYS A 5 -52.98 0.69 -30.63
N GLU A 6 -52.37 0.46 -31.78
CA GLU A 6 -51.17 -0.35 -31.96
C GLU A 6 -49.93 0.42 -31.51
N ILE A 7 -49.85 1.71 -31.81
CA ILE A 7 -48.72 2.58 -31.40
C ILE A 7 -48.64 2.73 -29.88
N ASN A 8 -49.76 2.79 -29.14
CA ASN A 8 -49.78 2.89 -27.70
C ASN A 8 -49.32 1.59 -27.00
N GLY A 9 -49.57 0.43 -27.60
CA GLY A 9 -49.11 -0.85 -27.08
C GLY A 9 -47.60 -1.04 -27.20
N ASP A 10 -47.02 -0.64 -28.30
CA ASP A 10 -45.58 -0.73 -28.56
C ASP A 10 -44.79 0.22 -27.68
N ALA A 11 -45.25 1.45 -27.48
CA ALA A 11 -44.63 2.42 -26.56
C ALA A 11 -44.68 1.96 -25.08
N ILE A 12 -45.69 1.24 -24.65
CA ILE A 12 -45.78 0.71 -23.31
C ILE A 12 -44.74 -0.43 -23.09
N VAL A 13 -44.60 -1.31 -24.10
CA VAL A 13 -43.61 -2.41 -24.04
C VAL A 13 -42.21 -1.84 -24.06
N GLU A 14 -41.93 -0.84 -24.91
CA GLU A 14 -40.63 -0.16 -24.94
C GLU A 14 -40.31 0.51 -23.61
N ALA A 15 -41.22 1.26 -23.02
CA ALA A 15 -41.04 1.90 -21.71
C ALA A 15 -40.80 0.88 -20.58
N THR A 16 -41.48 -0.26 -20.63
CA THR A 16 -41.34 -1.33 -19.62
C THR A 16 -39.95 -1.96 -19.63
N ILE A 17 -39.27 -2.02 -20.78
CA ILE A 17 -37.94 -2.54 -20.94
C ILE A 17 -36.91 -1.44 -20.62
N LEU A 18 -37.12 -0.23 -21.04
CA LEU A 18 -36.19 0.88 -20.93
C LEU A 18 -36.07 1.39 -19.49
N PHE A 19 -37.17 1.39 -18.75
CA PHE A 19 -37.19 1.89 -17.36
C PHE A 19 -36.27 1.11 -16.38
N PRO A 20 -36.27 -0.23 -16.34
CA PRO A 20 -35.32 -0.99 -15.52
C PRO A 20 -33.86 -0.73 -15.91
N ILE A 21 -33.57 -0.59 -17.22
CA ILE A 21 -32.21 -0.31 -17.68
C ILE A 21 -31.75 1.07 -17.19
N MET A 22 -32.59 2.07 -17.27
CA MET A 22 -32.30 3.41 -16.76
C MET A 22 -32.02 3.39 -15.24
N ILE A 23 -32.84 2.67 -14.46
CA ILE A 23 -32.62 2.52 -13.03
C ILE A 23 -31.27 1.87 -12.76
N MET A 24 -30.90 0.82 -13.50
CA MET A 24 -29.59 0.17 -13.34
C MET A 24 -28.43 1.11 -13.64
N VAL A 25 -28.54 1.93 -14.69
CA VAL A 25 -27.52 2.93 -15.04
C VAL A 25 -27.40 3.99 -13.96
N PHE A 26 -28.52 4.50 -13.45
CA PHE A 26 -28.49 5.45 -12.32
C PHE A 26 -27.88 4.85 -11.08
N ALA A 27 -28.25 3.61 -10.73
CA ALA A 27 -27.68 2.91 -9.59
C ALA A 27 -26.15 2.75 -9.76
N ALA A 28 -25.68 2.37 -10.94
CA ALA A 28 -24.25 2.25 -11.23
C ALA A 28 -23.51 3.60 -11.11
N LEU A 29 -24.09 4.69 -11.56
CA LEU A 29 -23.51 6.03 -11.43
C LEU A 29 -23.42 6.48 -9.96
N VAL A 30 -24.45 6.21 -9.16
CA VAL A 30 -24.43 6.50 -7.71
C VAL A 30 -23.32 5.69 -7.02
N MET A 31 -23.20 4.40 -7.35
CA MET A 31 -22.16 3.54 -6.82
C MET A 31 -20.76 4.06 -7.18
N LEU A 32 -20.55 4.44 -8.42
CA LEU A 32 -19.29 5.00 -8.90
C LEU A 32 -18.94 6.32 -8.17
N SER A 33 -19.93 7.15 -7.90
CA SER A 33 -19.78 8.41 -7.16
C SER A 33 -19.31 8.20 -5.71
N ILE A 34 -19.67 7.08 -5.09
CA ILE A 34 -19.22 6.72 -3.76
C ILE A 34 -17.85 6.03 -3.81
N TYR A 35 -17.67 5.11 -4.76
CA TYR A 35 -16.46 4.31 -4.90
C TYR A 35 -15.20 5.14 -5.13
N LEU A 36 -15.23 6.07 -6.07
CA LEU A 36 -14.06 6.84 -6.48
C LEU A 36 -13.46 7.69 -5.34
N PRO A 37 -14.23 8.47 -4.57
CA PRO A 37 -13.68 9.24 -3.46
C PRO A 37 -13.11 8.35 -2.35
N VAL A 38 -13.79 7.25 -2.03
CA VAL A 38 -13.31 6.31 -1.00
C VAL A 38 -12.00 5.66 -1.43
N ARG A 39 -11.91 5.21 -2.68
CA ARG A 39 -10.66 4.65 -3.21
C ARG A 39 -9.52 5.67 -3.20
N ALA A 40 -9.78 6.91 -3.58
CA ALA A 40 -8.78 7.96 -3.57
C ALA A 40 -8.31 8.29 -2.14
N ALA A 41 -9.23 8.35 -1.17
CA ALA A 41 -8.90 8.57 0.23
C ALA A 41 -8.05 7.43 0.81
N LEU A 42 -8.44 6.18 0.58
CA LEU A 42 -7.67 5.00 0.98
C LEU A 42 -6.29 4.97 0.35
N GLN A 43 -6.19 5.26 -0.95
CA GLN A 43 -4.90 5.32 -1.66
C GLN A 43 -3.98 6.39 -1.05
N HIS A 44 -4.53 7.55 -0.74
CA HIS A 44 -3.79 8.61 -0.08
C HIS A 44 -3.33 8.20 1.33
N ALA A 45 -4.23 7.63 2.12
CA ALA A 45 -3.92 7.21 3.49
C ALA A 45 -2.86 6.10 3.53
N THR A 46 -2.98 5.08 2.67
CA THR A 46 -1.99 3.99 2.60
C THR A 46 -0.64 4.48 2.09
N GLN A 47 -0.61 5.35 1.08
CA GLN A 47 0.63 5.92 0.56
C GLN A 47 1.33 6.80 1.60
N TYR A 48 0.57 7.61 2.31
CA TYR A 48 1.10 8.44 3.38
C TYR A 48 1.66 7.59 4.51
N ALA A 49 0.90 6.59 5.00
CA ALA A 49 1.35 5.68 6.04
C ALA A 49 2.62 4.91 5.65
N ALA A 50 2.66 4.34 4.43
CA ALA A 50 3.84 3.64 3.94
C ALA A 50 5.07 4.56 3.89
N THR A 51 4.92 5.80 3.42
CA THR A 51 6.02 6.77 3.34
C THR A 51 6.51 7.19 4.74
N VAL A 52 5.58 7.47 5.66
CA VAL A 52 5.91 7.85 7.04
C VAL A 52 6.69 6.74 7.73
N ILE A 53 6.20 5.50 7.67
CA ILE A 53 6.87 4.35 8.29
C ILE A 53 8.23 4.10 7.63
N ALA A 54 8.35 4.26 6.32
CA ALA A 54 9.63 4.13 5.63
C ALA A 54 10.65 5.19 6.10
N VAL A 55 10.22 6.42 6.36
CA VAL A 55 11.06 7.49 6.95
C VAL A 55 11.43 7.16 8.40
N GLU A 56 10.48 6.68 9.21
CA GLU A 56 10.75 6.26 10.59
C GLU A 56 11.76 5.09 10.68
N CYS A 57 11.71 4.17 9.71
CA CYS A 57 12.62 3.04 9.61
C CYS A 57 13.97 3.38 8.97
N SER A 58 14.11 4.58 8.41
CA SER A 58 15.34 5.05 7.78
C SER A 58 16.34 5.60 8.81
N ASP A 59 17.56 5.91 8.37
CA ASP A 59 18.61 6.55 9.19
C ASP A 59 18.26 8.00 9.59
N THR A 60 17.09 8.49 9.21
CA THR A 60 16.62 9.80 9.65
C THR A 60 16.25 9.75 11.13
N TRP A 61 16.64 10.80 11.87
CA TRP A 61 16.29 10.97 13.29
C TRP A 61 14.86 11.53 13.44
N LEU A 62 13.95 11.08 12.59
CA LEU A 62 12.59 11.59 12.49
C LEU A 62 11.61 10.51 12.95
N PHE A 63 10.69 10.91 13.79
CA PHE A 63 9.54 10.15 14.21
C PHE A 63 8.29 10.96 13.91
N PHE A 64 7.27 10.36 13.34
CA PHE A 64 6.03 11.03 12.99
C PHE A 64 5.04 10.99 14.16
N ASP A 65 4.58 12.18 14.57
CA ASP A 65 3.49 12.32 15.53
C ASP A 65 2.16 12.40 14.77
N GLU A 66 1.34 11.37 14.92
CA GLU A 66 0.04 11.27 14.26
C GLU A 66 -0.98 12.27 14.76
N ASN A 67 -0.84 12.78 16.00
CA ASN A 67 -1.79 13.74 16.56
C ASN A 67 -1.59 15.13 15.95
N ASP A 68 -0.33 15.53 15.80
CA ASP A 68 0.02 16.84 15.25
C ASP A 68 0.30 16.79 13.74
N MET A 69 0.41 15.58 13.14
CA MET A 69 0.78 15.34 11.74
C MET A 69 2.13 15.96 11.36
N GLU A 70 3.08 15.97 12.30
CA GLU A 70 4.40 16.56 12.14
C GLU A 70 5.50 15.56 12.49
N TYR A 71 6.68 15.75 11.90
CA TYR A 71 7.87 14.99 12.26
C TYR A 71 8.60 15.63 13.44
N GLN A 72 8.87 14.82 14.44
CA GLN A 72 9.64 15.21 15.62
C GLN A 72 11.03 14.58 15.57
N TRP A 73 12.04 15.30 16.11
CA TRP A 73 13.37 14.79 16.27
C TRP A 73 13.42 13.84 17.46
N VAL A 74 13.82 12.58 17.19
CA VAL A 74 13.99 11.56 18.22
C VAL A 74 15.42 11.02 18.15
N VAL A 75 16.13 11.00 19.29
CA VAL A 75 17.43 10.36 19.38
C VAL A 75 17.23 8.85 19.35
N LYS A 76 17.54 8.23 18.19
CA LYS A 76 17.54 6.77 18.06
C LYS A 76 18.86 6.23 18.60
N ASP A 77 18.79 5.34 19.59
CA ASP A 77 19.98 4.69 20.17
C ASP A 77 20.39 3.51 19.29
N TYR A 78 21.19 3.81 18.26
CA TYR A 78 21.74 2.78 17.38
C TYR A 78 22.87 2.03 18.09
N ARG A 79 22.61 0.81 18.48
CA ARG A 79 23.67 -0.08 18.95
C ARG A 79 24.42 -0.62 17.73
N LEU A 80 25.76 -0.54 17.76
CA LEU A 80 26.65 -0.92 16.66
C LEU A 80 26.38 -2.33 16.11
N TYR A 81 25.94 -3.28 16.94
CA TYR A 81 25.62 -4.63 16.49
C TYR A 81 24.25 -4.76 15.82
N GLU A 82 23.31 -3.85 16.06
CA GLU A 82 21.99 -3.83 15.41
C GLU A 82 22.11 -3.43 13.94
N LEU A 83 23.17 -2.72 13.57
CA LEU A 83 23.45 -2.35 12.18
C LEU A 83 23.76 -3.57 11.28
N TYR A 84 24.39 -4.60 11.86
CA TYR A 84 24.67 -5.86 11.13
C TYR A 84 23.50 -6.84 11.14
N ILE A 85 22.63 -6.74 12.13
CA ILE A 85 21.44 -7.59 12.29
C ILE A 85 20.21 -6.95 11.65
N ALA A 86 20.28 -5.69 11.21
CA ALA A 86 19.15 -4.97 10.61
C ALA A 86 18.57 -5.66 9.38
N LEU A 87 19.34 -6.51 8.67
CA LEU A 87 18.83 -7.43 7.65
C LEU A 87 17.83 -8.46 8.20
N PHE A 88 17.95 -8.80 9.50
CA PHE A 88 17.17 -9.84 10.17
C PHE A 88 16.30 -9.30 11.31
N SER A 89 16.47 -8.02 11.71
CA SER A 89 15.62 -7.44 12.73
C SER A 89 14.23 -7.18 12.17
N GLU A 90 13.24 -7.73 12.82
CA GLU A 90 11.85 -7.33 12.59
C GLU A 90 11.74 -5.86 12.93
N VAL A 91 11.27 -5.07 11.97
CA VAL A 91 10.87 -3.69 12.25
C VAL A 91 9.66 -3.80 13.18
N ALA A 92 9.83 -3.34 14.41
CA ALA A 92 8.84 -3.50 15.45
C ALA A 92 7.49 -2.89 14.98
N ASP A 93 6.50 -3.77 14.91
CA ASP A 93 5.07 -3.45 14.89
C ASP A 93 4.59 -2.51 13.76
N VAL A 94 5.06 -2.76 12.53
CA VAL A 94 4.61 -2.02 11.33
C VAL A 94 3.11 -2.13 11.13
N ASP A 95 2.50 -3.24 11.50
CA ASP A 95 1.07 -3.47 11.38
C ASP A 95 0.27 -2.50 12.25
N THR A 96 0.52 -2.48 13.56
CA THR A 96 -0.15 -1.54 14.48
C THR A 96 0.14 -0.08 14.11
N ARG A 97 1.37 0.21 13.67
CA ARG A 97 1.76 1.57 13.27
C ARG A 97 1.00 2.02 12.01
N SER A 98 0.91 1.14 11.01
CA SER A 98 0.15 1.42 9.79
C SER A 98 -1.34 1.60 10.07
N GLU A 99 -1.92 0.78 10.95
CA GLU A 99 -3.31 0.91 11.36
C GLU A 99 -3.56 2.27 12.03
N THR A 100 -2.69 2.68 12.96
CA THR A 100 -2.83 3.96 13.68
C THR A 100 -2.79 5.14 12.72
N ILE A 101 -1.79 5.21 11.83
CA ILE A 101 -1.63 6.33 10.89
C ILE A 101 -2.79 6.36 9.88
N VAL A 102 -3.16 5.21 9.29
CA VAL A 102 -4.26 5.17 8.32
C VAL A 102 -5.57 5.58 8.97
N ARG A 103 -5.87 5.11 10.19
CA ARG A 103 -7.09 5.49 10.92
C ARG A 103 -7.13 6.97 11.23
N GLU A 104 -6.01 7.56 11.62
CA GLU A 104 -5.94 8.98 11.93
C GLU A 104 -6.17 9.85 10.68
N ILE A 105 -5.52 9.52 9.56
CA ILE A 105 -5.74 10.23 8.29
C ILE A 105 -7.19 10.08 7.82
N GLU A 106 -7.72 8.88 7.90
CA GLU A 106 -9.10 8.60 7.52
C GLU A 106 -10.10 9.32 8.45
N SER A 107 -9.79 9.45 9.75
CA SER A 107 -10.65 10.15 10.72
C SER A 107 -10.85 11.61 10.36
N ARG A 108 -9.86 12.24 9.75
CA ARG A 108 -9.88 13.63 9.27
C ARG A 108 -10.55 13.76 7.90
N GLY A 109 -10.74 12.66 7.19
CA GLY A 109 -11.37 12.60 5.87
C GLY A 109 -12.90 12.61 5.92
N ILE A 110 -13.53 13.01 4.81
CA ILE A 110 -14.99 13.04 4.67
C ILE A 110 -15.56 11.61 4.63
N SER A 111 -14.77 10.62 4.21
CA SER A 111 -15.20 9.23 4.04
C SER A 111 -15.13 8.37 5.30
N SER A 112 -14.66 8.92 6.42
CA SER A 112 -14.36 8.18 7.67
C SER A 112 -15.54 7.45 8.30
N LYS A 113 -16.76 7.84 7.99
CA LYS A 113 -17.98 7.36 8.67
C LYS A 113 -18.68 6.18 7.99
N ALA A 114 -18.22 5.75 6.81
CA ALA A 114 -18.90 4.72 6.05
C ALA A 114 -18.16 3.37 6.14
N GLY A 115 -18.77 2.39 6.81
CA GLY A 115 -18.31 1.00 6.79
C GLY A 115 -17.18 0.64 7.76
N THR A 116 -16.67 -0.58 7.61
CA THR A 116 -15.56 -1.13 8.41
C THR A 116 -14.23 -0.95 7.68
N LEU A 117 -13.20 -0.54 8.41
CA LEU A 117 -11.82 -0.37 7.91
C LEU A 117 -10.93 -1.47 8.50
N SER A 118 -10.27 -2.22 7.64
CA SER A 118 -9.21 -3.16 7.99
C SER A 118 -7.91 -2.67 7.36
N VAL A 119 -6.84 -2.65 8.14
CA VAL A 119 -5.50 -2.24 7.69
C VAL A 119 -4.54 -3.37 8.01
N ASP A 120 -3.62 -3.63 7.12
CA ASP A 120 -2.57 -4.63 7.24
C ASP A 120 -1.25 -4.01 6.74
N GLY A 121 -0.22 -4.03 7.57
CA GLY A 121 1.08 -3.46 7.28
C GLY A 121 2.20 -4.46 7.52
N TYR A 122 3.10 -4.64 6.56
CA TYR A 122 4.23 -5.53 6.70
C TYR A 122 5.48 -5.04 5.97
N VAL A 123 6.61 -5.60 6.37
CA VAL A 123 7.92 -5.32 5.76
C VAL A 123 8.29 -6.44 4.81
N VAL A 124 8.69 -6.08 3.59
CA VAL A 124 9.31 -7.00 2.64
C VAL A 124 10.80 -6.73 2.60
N ASN A 125 11.58 -7.70 3.06
CA ASN A 125 13.03 -7.59 3.03
C ASN A 125 13.55 -8.08 1.66
N LYS A 126 14.19 -7.16 0.91
CA LYS A 126 14.82 -7.40 -0.40
C LYS A 126 16.33 -7.28 -0.21
N ILE A 127 17.01 -8.19 0.33
CA ILE A 127 18.47 -8.27 0.54
C ILE A 127 19.23 -6.91 0.57
N ILE A 128 18.96 -6.01 -0.40
CA ILE A 128 19.61 -4.71 -0.56
C ILE A 128 18.83 -3.57 0.09
N TYR A 129 17.48 -3.66 0.11
CA TYR A 129 16.59 -2.63 0.64
C TYR A 129 15.36 -3.28 1.29
N LYS A 130 14.67 -2.52 2.11
CA LYS A 130 13.40 -2.92 2.73
C LYS A 130 12.25 -2.14 2.09
N GLU A 131 11.14 -2.80 1.88
CA GLU A 131 9.89 -2.18 1.43
C GLU A 131 8.85 -2.28 2.54
N ILE A 132 8.21 -1.18 2.83
CA ILE A 132 7.02 -1.13 3.68
C ILE A 132 5.81 -1.25 2.77
N VAL A 133 4.97 -2.23 3.02
CA VAL A 133 3.72 -2.44 2.28
C VAL A 133 2.56 -2.21 3.24
N VAL A 134 1.67 -1.30 2.88
CA VAL A 134 0.46 -1.00 3.63
C VAL A 134 -0.75 -1.25 2.75
N THR A 135 -1.66 -2.11 3.21
CA THR A 135 -2.91 -2.43 2.54
C THR A 135 -4.07 -2.02 3.44
N ALA A 136 -5.00 -1.26 2.92
CA ALA A 136 -6.23 -0.91 3.61
C ALA A 136 -7.43 -1.36 2.78
N THR A 137 -8.39 -1.99 3.44
CA THR A 137 -9.64 -2.44 2.86
C THR A 137 -10.81 -1.84 3.62
N ARG A 138 -11.72 -1.21 2.89
CA ARG A 138 -12.96 -0.66 3.44
C ARG A 138 -14.16 -1.36 2.85
N GLU A 139 -15.01 -1.89 3.72
CA GLU A 139 -16.31 -2.45 3.34
C GLU A 139 -17.40 -1.41 3.59
N ILE A 140 -18.13 -1.07 2.55
CA ILE A 140 -19.22 -0.08 2.59
C ILE A 140 -20.53 -0.82 2.31
N GLU A 141 -21.47 -0.74 3.24
CA GLU A 141 -22.82 -1.23 3.01
C GLU A 141 -23.52 -0.39 1.94
N ILE A 142 -24.14 -1.05 0.98
CA ILE A 142 -24.87 -0.39 -0.09
C ILE A 142 -26.28 -0.06 0.42
N PRO A 143 -26.67 1.21 0.46
CA PRO A 143 -27.97 1.61 0.98
C PRO A 143 -29.14 1.14 0.10
N LEU A 144 -28.89 0.77 -1.15
CA LEU A 144 -29.88 0.28 -2.10
C LEU A 144 -29.94 -1.25 -2.06
N LYS A 145 -30.81 -1.78 -1.20
CA LYS A 145 -31.12 -3.22 -1.20
C LYS A 145 -32.12 -3.52 -2.31
N LEU A 146 -31.60 -3.95 -3.46
CA LEU A 146 -32.42 -4.41 -4.60
C LEU A 146 -32.25 -5.92 -4.79
N PRO A 147 -32.90 -6.77 -3.94
CA PRO A 147 -32.73 -8.22 -3.98
C PRO A 147 -33.22 -8.85 -5.28
N ILE A 148 -34.11 -8.15 -6.02
CA ILE A 148 -34.71 -8.65 -7.26
C ILE A 148 -33.69 -8.72 -8.41
N ILE A 149 -32.60 -7.94 -8.36
CA ILE A 149 -31.65 -7.81 -9.47
C ILE A 149 -30.26 -8.40 -9.11
N GLY A 150 -30.12 -9.02 -7.92
CA GLY A 150 -28.83 -9.61 -7.49
C GLY A 150 -27.75 -8.57 -7.20
N PHE A 151 -28.13 -7.37 -6.75
CA PHE A 151 -27.19 -6.34 -6.32
C PHE A 151 -26.44 -6.79 -5.06
N PRO A 152 -25.10 -6.59 -4.99
CA PRO A 152 -24.33 -6.92 -3.80
C PRO A 152 -24.79 -6.05 -2.60
N GLU A 153 -24.79 -6.62 -1.42
CA GLU A 153 -25.19 -5.91 -0.19
C GLU A 153 -24.09 -5.00 0.36
N ALA A 154 -22.83 -5.31 0.04
CA ALA A 154 -21.67 -4.54 0.44
C ALA A 154 -20.68 -4.41 -0.73
N MET A 155 -19.92 -3.34 -0.71
CA MET A 155 -18.85 -3.06 -1.66
C MET A 155 -17.52 -2.98 -0.90
N SER A 156 -16.55 -3.78 -1.31
CA SER A 156 -15.19 -3.75 -0.78
C SER A 156 -14.29 -2.89 -1.66
N VAL A 157 -13.60 -1.95 -1.04
CA VAL A 157 -12.62 -1.07 -1.69
C VAL A 157 -11.28 -1.31 -1.05
N THR A 158 -10.29 -1.77 -1.82
CA THR A 158 -8.94 -2.04 -1.34
C THR A 158 -7.94 -1.11 -2.01
N ALA A 159 -7.00 -0.59 -1.23
CA ALA A 159 -5.84 0.16 -1.70
C ALA A 159 -4.58 -0.42 -1.07
N THR A 160 -3.53 -0.57 -1.86
CA THR A 160 -2.21 -1.02 -1.41
C THR A 160 -1.17 -0.02 -1.88
N SER A 161 -0.26 0.35 -0.98
CA SER A 161 0.85 1.25 -1.26
C SER A 161 2.14 0.68 -0.72
N THR A 162 3.23 0.94 -1.42
CA THR A 162 4.59 0.52 -1.05
C THR A 162 5.49 1.74 -0.95
N ALA A 163 6.39 1.73 0.04
CA ALA A 163 7.47 2.70 0.15
C ALA A 163 8.78 2.00 0.48
N VAL A 164 9.86 2.46 -0.12
CA VAL A 164 11.20 1.92 0.11
C VAL A 164 11.85 2.64 1.29
N VAL A 165 12.42 1.88 2.22
CA VAL A 165 13.23 2.44 3.30
C VAL A 165 14.58 2.88 2.72
N GLN A 166 14.87 4.17 2.79
CA GLN A 166 16.09 4.77 2.25
C GLN A 166 17.18 4.79 3.32
N ASN A 167 18.03 3.77 3.33
CA ASN A 167 19.20 3.67 4.20
C ASN A 167 20.45 3.47 3.33
N ALA A 168 20.97 4.56 2.77
CA ALA A 168 22.13 4.52 1.89
C ALA A 168 23.37 3.99 2.59
N GLU A 169 23.60 4.37 3.85
CA GLU A 169 24.73 3.87 4.66
C GLU A 169 24.62 2.38 4.98
N GLU A 170 23.42 1.90 5.28
CA GLU A 170 23.17 0.48 5.52
C GLU A 170 23.43 -0.36 4.26
N VAL A 171 23.02 0.12 3.11
CA VAL A 171 23.25 -0.55 1.82
C VAL A 171 24.74 -0.66 1.53
N VAL A 172 25.50 0.45 1.65
CA VAL A 172 26.95 0.44 1.42
C VAL A 172 27.64 -0.51 2.39
N ARG A 173 27.32 -0.43 3.66
CA ARG A 173 27.90 -1.28 4.72
C ARG A 173 27.59 -2.76 4.52
N ASN A 174 26.37 -3.09 4.11
CA ASN A 174 25.97 -4.48 3.83
C ASN A 174 26.70 -5.03 2.58
N ILE A 175 26.95 -4.19 1.58
CA ILE A 175 27.75 -4.57 0.41
C ILE A 175 29.21 -4.80 0.81
N ASP A 176 29.82 -3.88 1.57
CA ASP A 176 31.19 -4.03 2.08
C ASP A 176 31.35 -5.30 2.92
N LEU A 177 30.42 -5.54 3.85
CA LEU A 177 30.41 -6.76 4.63
C LEU A 177 30.31 -8.02 3.78
N ALA A 178 29.45 -8.00 2.74
CA ALA A 178 29.29 -9.13 1.84
C ALA A 178 30.57 -9.39 1.02
N VAL A 179 31.27 -8.34 0.60
CA VAL A 179 32.55 -8.43 -0.11
C VAL A 179 33.65 -8.98 0.84
N ASP A 180 33.81 -8.40 2.03
CA ASP A 180 34.76 -8.87 3.03
C ASP A 180 34.53 -10.33 3.42
N PHE A 181 33.26 -10.74 3.53
CA PHE A 181 32.91 -12.13 3.83
C PHE A 181 33.23 -13.06 2.64
N ALA A 182 33.02 -12.62 1.41
CA ALA A 182 33.37 -13.38 0.22
C ALA A 182 34.89 -13.55 0.08
N ASP A 183 35.66 -12.48 0.37
CA ASP A 183 37.12 -12.52 0.37
C ASP A 183 37.66 -13.44 1.47
N PHE A 184 37.09 -13.40 2.68
CA PHE A 184 37.42 -14.28 3.78
C PHE A 184 37.18 -15.76 3.43
N ILE A 185 36.03 -16.07 2.81
CA ILE A 185 35.71 -17.45 2.38
C ILE A 185 36.64 -17.89 1.25
N SER A 186 36.92 -17.02 0.28
CA SER A 186 37.84 -17.30 -0.83
C SER A 186 39.24 -17.62 -0.32
N GLU A 187 39.76 -16.82 0.62
CA GLU A 187 41.09 -17.03 1.20
C GLU A 187 41.18 -18.33 2.03
N LYS A 188 40.13 -18.62 2.83
CA LYS A 188 40.14 -19.77 3.75
C LYS A 188 39.79 -21.11 3.09
N PHE A 189 38.94 -21.11 2.06
CA PHE A 189 38.39 -22.31 1.43
C PHE A 189 38.79 -22.48 -0.04
N GLY A 190 39.53 -21.54 -0.62
CA GLY A 190 40.05 -21.63 -1.99
C GLY A 190 38.94 -21.60 -3.07
N LEU A 191 37.80 -21.02 -2.75
CA LEU A 191 36.62 -20.96 -3.62
C LEU A 191 36.64 -19.70 -4.48
N SER A 192 37.47 -19.68 -5.54
CA SER A 192 37.60 -18.53 -6.45
C SER A 192 36.30 -18.13 -7.18
N SER A 193 35.34 -19.04 -7.30
CA SER A 193 34.08 -18.78 -8.02
C SER A 193 33.10 -17.86 -7.24
N ILE A 194 33.25 -17.76 -5.93
CA ILE A 194 32.36 -16.89 -5.13
C ILE A 194 32.73 -15.43 -5.34
N THR A 195 34.01 -15.11 -5.46
CA THR A 195 34.51 -13.74 -5.71
C THR A 195 34.05 -13.22 -7.06
N GLU A 196 33.92 -14.06 -8.10
CA GLU A 196 33.37 -13.67 -9.39
C GLU A 196 31.88 -13.34 -9.34
N VAL A 197 31.09 -14.10 -8.58
CA VAL A 197 29.65 -13.86 -8.40
C VAL A 197 29.40 -12.58 -7.62
N PHE A 198 30.16 -12.33 -6.54
CA PHE A 198 30.06 -11.08 -5.77
C PHE A 198 30.62 -9.88 -6.52
N GLY A 199 31.69 -10.03 -7.31
CA GLY A 199 32.19 -8.98 -8.19
C GLY A 199 31.17 -8.55 -9.25
N ALA A 200 30.43 -9.50 -9.82
CA ALA A 200 29.33 -9.21 -10.74
C ALA A 200 28.14 -8.55 -10.03
N PHE A 201 27.90 -8.86 -8.76
CA PHE A 201 26.84 -8.27 -7.94
C PHE A 201 27.20 -6.83 -7.53
N SER A 202 28.44 -6.59 -7.07
CA SER A 202 28.92 -5.24 -6.72
C SER A 202 28.95 -4.30 -7.94
N GLY A 203 29.33 -4.81 -9.12
CA GLY A 203 29.29 -4.06 -10.36
C GLY A 203 27.87 -3.67 -10.78
N LYS A 204 26.88 -4.56 -10.58
CA LYS A 204 25.47 -4.23 -10.81
C LYS A 204 24.93 -3.25 -9.79
N ALA A 205 25.30 -3.36 -8.53
CA ALA A 205 24.91 -2.41 -7.48
C ALA A 205 25.48 -1.01 -7.75
N ALA A 206 26.75 -0.92 -8.14
CA ALA A 206 27.38 0.35 -8.54
C ALA A 206 26.69 0.97 -9.75
N SER A 207 26.34 0.18 -10.77
CA SER A 207 25.60 0.69 -11.93
C SER A 207 24.18 1.15 -11.61
N PHE A 208 23.55 0.56 -10.58
CA PHE A 208 22.23 0.97 -10.13
C PHE A 208 22.27 2.25 -9.30
N LEU A 209 23.36 2.48 -8.57
CA LEU A 209 23.60 3.71 -7.80
C LEU A 209 24.17 4.87 -8.63
N GLY A 210 24.44 4.64 -9.92
CA GLY A 210 24.94 5.68 -10.85
C GLY A 210 26.39 6.09 -10.61
N TRP A 211 27.19 5.17 -10.07
CA TRP A 211 28.63 5.33 -9.85
C TRP A 211 29.42 4.63 -10.95
#